data_bf9973dfa17415de485b047c0805e33c
#
_entry.id   bf9973dfa17415de485b047c0805e33c
#
_cell.length_a   1.000
_cell.length_b   1.000
_cell.length_c   1.000
_cell.angle_alpha   90.00
_cell.angle_beta   90.00
_cell.angle_gamma   90.00
#
_symmetry.space_group_name_H-M   'P 1'
#
loop_
_entity.id
_entity.type
_entity.pdbx_description
1 polymer ?
#
loop_
_entity_poly.entity_id
_entity_poly.type
_entity_poly.pdbx_seq_one_letter_code
_entity_poly.pdbx_strand_id
1 'polypeptide(L)'
;MTYRVAVLGLGVMGQRMLNHLALHEKFDILGGWDAVPAARDHAKALHPTVDFDTPADALIRSGETDLVYIGVPPMAHAGYALAAIEAGKPVLCEKPLGVDVADSRALTQRMEASGLPQAVNFAYGSSRAGEAIETAYRSGEFGTLVGVDIRQHFAVWPRPWQAQAKWLALRQEGGFVREVLSHFLYLCDRVLGPATLDSFDVRHPADPTLCETHASARLTAAGVPISVASSSGGVGPDLVEITFWGTRKSHRITDWYRTEETEGGPWVETTPVVEDFRRDGAFRQLNQIVAMIEGKPHTLPDFRAALRVQELIEAILA
;
A
#
# COMPACT_ATOMS: atom_id res chain seq x y z
N MET A 1 18.63 -19.98 3.13
CA MET A 1 19.32 -18.69 3.09
C MET A 1 18.40 -17.68 3.74
N THR A 2 18.92 -16.84 4.62
CA THR A 2 18.17 -15.80 5.34
C THR A 2 18.56 -14.46 4.75
N TYR A 3 17.60 -13.58 4.50
CA TYR A 3 17.83 -12.25 3.93
C TYR A 3 17.88 -11.21 5.04
N ARG A 4 18.88 -10.35 5.02
CA ARG A 4 19.09 -9.28 6.01
C ARG A 4 18.47 -7.98 5.54
N VAL A 5 17.57 -7.44 6.36
CA VAL A 5 16.75 -6.27 6.01
C VAL A 5 17.19 -5.04 6.79
N ALA A 6 17.48 -3.95 6.08
CA ALA A 6 17.61 -2.61 6.66
C ALA A 6 16.22 -1.94 6.69
N VAL A 7 15.73 -1.53 7.87
CA VAL A 7 14.40 -0.94 8.06
C VAL A 7 14.53 0.56 8.27
N LEU A 8 14.06 1.36 7.30
CA LEU A 8 14.08 2.82 7.35
C LEU A 8 12.68 3.37 7.65
N GLY A 9 12.57 4.16 8.72
CA GLY A 9 11.29 4.57 9.28
C GLY A 9 10.79 3.57 10.33
N LEU A 10 10.74 4.00 11.58
CA LEU A 10 10.36 3.19 12.75
C LEU A 10 9.03 3.64 13.37
N GLY A 11 8.21 4.30 12.56
CA GLY A 11 6.82 4.63 12.88
C GLY A 11 5.92 3.39 12.89
N VAL A 12 4.60 3.59 12.80
CA VAL A 12 3.59 2.50 12.89
C VAL A 12 3.89 1.37 11.89
N MET A 13 4.20 1.69 10.62
CA MET A 13 4.45 0.67 9.60
C MET A 13 5.81 0.00 9.79
N GLY A 14 6.84 0.76 10.13
CA GLY A 14 8.16 0.20 10.45
C GLY A 14 8.13 -0.76 11.63
N GLN A 15 7.43 -0.41 12.72
CA GLN A 15 7.25 -1.32 13.87
C GLN A 15 6.51 -2.60 13.49
N ARG A 16 5.47 -2.51 12.65
CA ARG A 16 4.78 -3.70 12.12
C ARG A 16 5.72 -4.56 11.29
N MET A 17 6.51 -3.95 10.41
CA MET A 17 7.48 -4.67 9.59
C MET A 17 8.54 -5.37 10.45
N LEU A 18 9.13 -4.68 11.42
CA LEU A 18 10.09 -5.27 12.35
C LEU A 18 9.50 -6.52 13.06
N ASN A 19 8.27 -6.40 13.56
CA ASN A 19 7.59 -7.52 14.24
C ASN A 19 7.36 -8.72 13.30
N HIS A 20 6.98 -8.47 12.04
CA HIS A 20 6.74 -9.55 11.07
C HIS A 20 8.05 -10.19 10.58
N LEU A 21 9.09 -9.40 10.34
CA LEU A 21 10.42 -9.89 9.98
C LEU A 21 11.00 -10.78 11.09
N ALA A 22 10.90 -10.36 12.35
CA ALA A 22 11.38 -11.13 13.50
C ALA A 22 10.70 -12.49 13.69
N LEU A 23 9.48 -12.66 13.14
CA LEU A 23 8.72 -13.91 13.20
C LEU A 23 8.90 -14.80 11.96
N HIS A 24 9.53 -14.32 10.89
CA HIS A 24 9.61 -15.02 9.63
C HIS A 24 10.96 -15.67 9.42
N GLU A 25 10.97 -16.99 9.19
CA GLU A 25 12.20 -17.83 9.11
C GLU A 25 13.21 -17.44 8.01
N LYS A 26 12.78 -16.65 7.02
CA LYS A 26 13.62 -16.25 5.88
C LYS A 26 14.24 -14.86 6.02
N PHE A 27 13.97 -14.16 7.11
CA PHE A 27 14.48 -12.81 7.30
C PHE A 27 15.16 -12.61 8.63
N ASP A 28 16.22 -11.80 8.61
CA ASP A 28 16.88 -11.24 9.78
C ASP A 28 16.87 -9.72 9.67
N ILE A 29 16.67 -9.04 10.80
CA ILE A 29 16.75 -7.58 10.86
C ILE A 29 18.21 -7.20 11.04
N LEU A 30 18.83 -6.63 9.98
CA LEU A 30 20.21 -6.14 10.05
C LEU A 30 20.31 -4.93 10.97
N GLY A 31 19.36 -4.01 10.85
CA GLY A 31 19.28 -2.80 11.63
C GLY A 31 18.09 -1.94 11.19
N GLY A 32 17.85 -0.88 11.93
CA GLY A 32 16.81 0.08 11.58
C GLY A 32 17.21 1.51 11.89
N TRP A 33 16.61 2.46 11.20
CA TRP A 33 16.88 3.87 11.41
C TRP A 33 15.64 4.74 11.26
N ASP A 34 15.57 5.78 12.08
CA ASP A 34 14.56 6.85 12.01
C ASP A 34 15.18 8.18 12.38
N ALA A 35 14.75 9.26 11.76
CA ALA A 35 15.21 10.61 12.09
C ALA A 35 14.82 11.03 13.51
N VAL A 36 13.74 10.46 14.07
CA VAL A 36 13.22 10.76 15.41
C VAL A 36 13.89 9.84 16.44
N PRO A 37 14.73 10.38 17.37
CA PRO A 37 15.41 9.56 18.37
C PRO A 37 14.46 8.69 19.20
N ALA A 38 13.32 9.23 19.63
CA ALA A 38 12.33 8.49 20.42
C ALA A 38 11.76 7.25 19.68
N ALA A 39 11.68 7.28 18.33
CA ALA A 39 11.25 6.11 17.55
C ALA A 39 12.33 5.00 17.58
N ARG A 40 13.61 5.38 17.53
CA ARG A 40 14.74 4.44 17.67
C ARG A 40 14.79 3.85 19.08
N ASP A 41 14.62 4.66 20.12
CA ASP A 41 14.61 4.19 21.50
C ASP A 41 13.45 3.21 21.76
N HIS A 42 12.28 3.49 21.19
CA HIS A 42 11.13 2.59 21.25
C HIS A 42 11.43 1.24 20.54
N ALA A 43 12.03 1.30 19.36
CA ALA A 43 12.41 0.09 18.62
C ALA A 43 13.47 -0.75 19.37
N LYS A 44 14.47 -0.11 19.99
CA LYS A 44 15.47 -0.79 20.85
C LYS A 44 14.81 -1.54 22.01
N ALA A 45 13.80 -0.93 22.64
CA ALA A 45 13.11 -1.55 23.75
C ALA A 45 12.35 -2.82 23.33
N LEU A 46 11.81 -2.87 22.11
CA LEU A 46 11.07 -4.03 21.56
C LEU A 46 11.99 -5.08 20.93
N HIS A 47 13.11 -4.66 20.34
CA HIS A 47 14.07 -5.52 19.64
C HIS A 47 15.51 -5.27 20.16
N PRO A 48 15.84 -5.68 21.39
CA PRO A 48 17.08 -5.30 22.07
C PRO A 48 18.35 -5.84 21.45
N THR A 49 18.25 -6.80 20.54
CA THR A 49 19.39 -7.38 19.83
C THR A 49 19.67 -6.74 18.47
N VAL A 50 18.82 -5.79 18.04
CA VAL A 50 18.93 -5.12 16.74
C VAL A 50 19.57 -3.74 16.93
N ASP A 51 20.44 -3.36 16.00
CA ASP A 51 21.06 -2.03 15.96
C ASP A 51 20.11 -0.99 15.36
N PHE A 52 19.86 0.10 16.09
CA PHE A 52 19.06 1.24 15.66
C PHE A 52 19.85 2.56 15.73
N ASP A 53 21.16 2.52 15.89
CA ASP A 53 22.04 3.69 15.97
C ASP A 53 22.79 3.95 14.67
N THR A 54 22.99 2.91 13.85
CA THR A 54 23.65 3.04 12.55
C THR A 54 22.82 3.94 11.62
N PRO A 55 23.41 5.01 11.04
CA PRO A 55 22.69 5.90 10.13
C PRO A 55 22.16 5.18 8.88
N ALA A 56 21.05 5.69 8.33
CA ALA A 56 20.35 5.09 7.18
C ALA A 56 21.29 4.82 5.98
N ASP A 57 22.17 5.78 5.62
CA ASP A 57 23.09 5.62 4.49
C ASP A 57 24.10 4.47 4.71
N ALA A 58 24.58 4.32 5.94
CA ALA A 58 25.48 3.24 6.30
C ALA A 58 24.77 1.87 6.26
N LEU A 59 23.52 1.79 6.73
CA LEU A 59 22.70 0.58 6.61
C LEU A 59 22.43 0.22 5.15
N ILE A 60 22.03 1.19 4.31
CA ILE A 60 21.78 0.97 2.88
C ILE A 60 23.03 0.44 2.18
N ARG A 61 24.19 1.07 2.42
CA ARG A 61 25.47 0.74 1.75
C ARG A 61 26.17 -0.47 2.33
N SER A 62 25.69 -1.03 3.45
CA SER A 62 26.30 -2.22 4.05
C SER A 62 26.34 -3.38 3.05
N GLY A 63 27.49 -4.05 2.96
CA GLY A 63 27.63 -5.29 2.19
C GLY A 63 26.72 -6.42 2.69
N GLU A 64 26.19 -6.25 3.90
CA GLU A 64 25.31 -7.23 4.55
C GLU A 64 23.82 -6.99 4.28
N THR A 65 23.41 -5.86 3.72
CA THR A 65 22.03 -5.57 3.38
C THR A 65 21.58 -6.30 2.12
N ASP A 66 20.57 -7.15 2.23
CA ASP A 66 19.97 -7.87 1.11
C ASP A 66 18.67 -7.19 0.63
N LEU A 67 18.01 -6.41 1.49
CA LEU A 67 16.78 -5.66 1.19
C LEU A 67 16.73 -4.36 1.99
N VAL A 68 16.32 -3.28 1.35
CA VAL A 68 15.99 -2.03 2.03
C VAL A 68 14.46 -1.87 2.08
N TYR A 69 13.90 -1.86 3.30
CA TYR A 69 12.52 -1.47 3.52
C TYR A 69 12.43 0.01 3.85
N ILE A 70 11.59 0.75 3.10
CA ILE A 70 11.40 2.20 3.22
C ILE A 70 9.99 2.47 3.75
N GLY A 71 9.87 2.77 5.06
CA GLY A 71 8.61 3.05 5.76
C GLY A 71 8.58 4.43 6.42
N VAL A 72 9.28 5.40 5.84
CA VAL A 72 9.26 6.83 6.21
C VAL A 72 8.04 7.54 5.63
N PRO A 73 7.75 8.81 5.97
CA PRO A 73 6.70 9.59 5.28
C PRO A 73 6.97 9.74 3.77
N PRO A 74 5.91 9.88 2.94
CA PRO A 74 6.01 9.79 1.48
C PRO A 74 6.98 10.77 0.80
N MET A 75 7.14 11.97 1.35
CA MET A 75 8.09 12.96 0.83
C MET A 75 9.55 12.49 0.89
N ALA A 76 9.90 11.56 1.76
CA ALA A 76 11.25 11.04 1.93
C ALA A 76 11.52 9.75 1.14
N HIS A 77 10.52 9.12 0.53
CA HIS A 77 10.65 7.84 -0.16
C HIS A 77 11.71 7.89 -1.27
N ALA A 78 11.63 8.90 -2.14
CA ALA A 78 12.51 9.01 -3.30
C ALA A 78 14.00 9.08 -2.92
N GLY A 79 14.35 9.83 -1.88
CA GLY A 79 15.74 9.96 -1.44
C GLY A 79 16.37 8.62 -1.02
N TYR A 80 15.65 7.84 -0.21
CA TYR A 80 16.13 6.53 0.24
C TYR A 80 16.10 5.47 -0.87
N ALA A 81 15.09 5.52 -1.75
CA ALA A 81 15.03 4.61 -2.89
C ALA A 81 16.20 4.86 -3.87
N LEU A 82 16.55 6.12 -4.14
CA LEU A 82 17.71 6.47 -4.97
C LEU A 82 19.01 6.01 -4.33
N ALA A 83 19.18 6.20 -3.02
CA ALA A 83 20.37 5.70 -2.31
C ALA A 83 20.48 4.17 -2.37
N ALA A 84 19.36 3.44 -2.29
CA ALA A 84 19.33 1.99 -2.43
C ALA A 84 19.68 1.55 -3.87
N ILE A 85 19.17 2.24 -4.90
CA ILE A 85 19.56 2.02 -6.31
C ILE A 85 21.08 2.18 -6.48
N GLU A 86 21.64 3.28 -5.98
CA GLU A 86 23.08 3.55 -6.05
C GLU A 86 23.93 2.50 -5.33
N ALA A 87 23.39 1.93 -4.26
CA ALA A 87 24.05 0.84 -3.50
C ALA A 87 23.79 -0.55 -4.10
N GLY A 88 23.01 -0.67 -5.18
CA GLY A 88 22.67 -1.95 -5.81
C GLY A 88 21.76 -2.84 -4.94
N LYS A 89 20.87 -2.25 -4.13
CA LYS A 89 20.05 -2.97 -3.17
C LYS A 89 18.59 -3.11 -3.64
N PRO A 90 17.98 -4.30 -3.49
CA PRO A 90 16.55 -4.51 -3.62
C PRO A 90 15.76 -3.58 -2.68
N VAL A 91 14.56 -3.14 -3.13
CA VAL A 91 13.74 -2.18 -2.40
C VAL A 91 12.32 -2.69 -2.20
N LEU A 92 11.82 -2.58 -0.96
CA LEU A 92 10.40 -2.58 -0.64
C LEU A 92 10.04 -1.20 -0.08
N CYS A 93 9.26 -0.42 -0.83
CA CYS A 93 8.84 0.92 -0.43
C CYS A 93 7.39 0.93 0.04
N GLU A 94 7.07 1.72 1.09
CA GLU A 94 5.68 1.99 1.46
C GLU A 94 4.96 2.82 0.39
N LYS A 95 3.65 2.71 0.38
CA LYS A 95 2.77 3.54 -0.44
C LYS A 95 2.41 4.86 0.28
N PRO A 96 2.03 5.90 -0.45
CA PRO A 96 2.14 6.04 -1.91
C PRO A 96 3.61 6.10 -2.33
N LEU A 97 3.89 5.90 -3.62
CA LEU A 97 5.29 5.92 -4.11
C LEU A 97 6.01 7.24 -3.77
N GLY A 98 5.27 8.34 -3.80
CA GLY A 98 5.68 9.68 -3.42
C GLY A 98 4.48 10.63 -3.45
N VAL A 99 4.72 11.93 -3.38
CA VAL A 99 3.70 13.00 -3.52
C VAL A 99 3.93 13.88 -4.75
N ASP A 100 5.17 14.05 -5.20
CA ASP A 100 5.50 14.70 -6.45
C ASP A 100 5.54 13.68 -7.58
N VAL A 101 4.69 13.90 -8.60
CA VAL A 101 4.56 12.98 -9.75
C VAL A 101 5.79 13.02 -10.64
N ALA A 102 6.43 14.20 -10.81
CA ALA A 102 7.61 14.32 -11.65
C ALA A 102 8.82 13.58 -11.03
N ASP A 103 9.01 13.75 -9.73
CA ASP A 103 10.04 13.03 -8.98
C ASP A 103 9.81 11.51 -8.99
N SER A 104 8.55 11.10 -8.82
CA SER A 104 8.19 9.67 -8.85
C SER A 104 8.37 9.04 -10.23
N ARG A 105 8.13 9.79 -11.33
CA ARG A 105 8.43 9.35 -12.69
C ARG A 105 9.93 9.13 -12.89
N ALA A 106 10.74 10.12 -12.47
CA ALA A 106 12.19 10.02 -12.57
C ALA A 106 12.74 8.85 -11.72
N LEU A 107 12.25 8.68 -10.51
CA LEU A 107 12.58 7.55 -9.64
C LEU A 107 12.23 6.20 -10.28
N THR A 108 11.01 6.07 -10.82
CA THR A 108 10.55 4.84 -11.50
C THR A 108 11.44 4.49 -12.68
N GLN A 109 11.79 5.47 -13.53
CA GLN A 109 12.71 5.25 -14.66
C GLN A 109 14.10 4.77 -14.19
N ARG A 110 14.65 5.36 -13.14
CA ARG A 110 15.94 4.93 -12.57
C ARG A 110 15.87 3.53 -11.97
N MET A 111 14.76 3.21 -11.26
CA MET A 111 14.55 1.89 -10.68
C MET A 111 14.45 0.81 -11.77
N GLU A 112 13.67 1.04 -12.81
CA GLU A 112 13.58 0.12 -13.96
C GLU A 112 14.93 -0.06 -14.66
N ALA A 113 15.67 1.02 -14.91
CA ALA A 113 16.98 0.97 -15.55
C ALA A 113 18.02 0.21 -14.71
N SER A 114 17.87 0.16 -13.39
CA SER A 114 18.76 -0.57 -12.50
C SER A 114 18.61 -2.08 -12.59
N GLY A 115 17.43 -2.58 -13.01
CA GLY A 115 17.10 -4.00 -13.01
C GLY A 115 17.01 -4.66 -11.63
N LEU A 116 17.05 -3.87 -10.55
CA LEU A 116 17.00 -4.37 -9.18
C LEU A 116 15.59 -4.88 -8.82
N PRO A 117 15.49 -5.93 -8.00
CA PRO A 117 14.21 -6.35 -7.41
C PRO A 117 13.58 -5.21 -6.61
N GLN A 118 12.29 -4.94 -6.86
CA GLN A 118 11.63 -3.79 -6.27
C GLN A 118 10.13 -4.00 -6.17
N ALA A 119 9.53 -3.46 -5.10
CA ALA A 119 8.09 -3.47 -4.92
C ALA A 119 7.61 -2.28 -4.06
N VAL A 120 6.32 -1.98 -4.18
CA VAL A 120 5.61 -1.01 -3.32
C VAL A 120 4.55 -1.72 -2.50
N ASN A 121 4.43 -1.36 -1.21
CA ASN A 121 3.61 -2.08 -0.24
C ASN A 121 2.12 -1.71 -0.33
N PHE A 122 1.40 -2.23 -1.33
CA PHE A 122 -0.06 -2.14 -1.36
C PHE A 122 -0.70 -3.37 -0.69
N ALA A 123 -1.74 -3.14 0.12
CA ALA A 123 -2.43 -4.21 0.85
C ALA A 123 -2.93 -5.34 -0.06
N TYR A 124 -3.42 -4.99 -1.27
CA TYR A 124 -3.93 -5.97 -2.22
C TYR A 124 -2.87 -6.59 -3.14
N GLY A 125 -1.57 -6.29 -2.93
CA GLY A 125 -0.47 -6.92 -3.65
C GLY A 125 -0.31 -8.40 -3.35
N SER A 126 -0.52 -8.80 -2.09
CA SER A 126 -0.32 -10.16 -1.61
C SER A 126 -1.50 -10.73 -0.81
N SER A 127 -2.62 -9.99 -0.69
CA SER A 127 -3.77 -10.42 0.11
C SER A 127 -4.59 -11.51 -0.58
N ARG A 128 -5.21 -12.38 0.22
CA ARG A 128 -6.17 -13.40 -0.26
C ARG A 128 -7.37 -12.76 -0.96
N ALA A 129 -7.87 -11.64 -0.44
CA ALA A 129 -9.00 -10.93 -1.04
C ALA A 129 -8.66 -10.40 -2.43
N GLY A 130 -7.49 -9.78 -2.62
CA GLY A 130 -7.03 -9.33 -3.94
C GLY A 130 -6.82 -10.49 -4.92
N GLU A 131 -6.26 -11.61 -4.46
CA GLU A 131 -6.08 -12.83 -5.26
C GLU A 131 -7.43 -13.44 -5.69
N ALA A 132 -8.41 -13.47 -4.79
CA ALA A 132 -9.75 -13.98 -5.09
C ALA A 132 -10.44 -13.19 -6.20
N ILE A 133 -10.41 -11.85 -6.12
CA ILE A 133 -10.98 -10.98 -7.17
C ILE A 133 -10.27 -11.16 -8.50
N GLU A 134 -8.93 -11.18 -8.50
CA GLU A 134 -8.17 -11.40 -9.74
C GLU A 134 -8.45 -12.76 -10.37
N THR A 135 -8.56 -13.82 -9.55
CA THR A 135 -8.89 -15.18 -10.00
C THR A 135 -10.30 -15.23 -10.58
N ALA A 136 -11.29 -14.64 -9.91
CA ALA A 136 -12.67 -14.56 -10.40
C ALA A 136 -12.77 -13.80 -11.73
N TYR A 137 -11.98 -12.72 -11.89
CA TYR A 137 -11.92 -11.98 -13.15
C TYR A 137 -11.31 -12.82 -14.28
N ARG A 138 -10.15 -13.43 -14.05
CA ARG A 138 -9.43 -14.23 -15.04
C ARG A 138 -10.18 -15.50 -15.45
N SER A 139 -10.90 -16.12 -14.52
CA SER A 139 -11.74 -17.30 -14.81
C SER A 139 -13.02 -16.97 -15.57
N GLY A 140 -13.35 -15.66 -15.70
CA GLY A 140 -14.58 -15.19 -16.30
C GLY A 140 -15.82 -15.42 -15.43
N GLU A 141 -15.65 -15.61 -14.13
CA GLU A 141 -16.72 -15.88 -13.16
C GLU A 141 -17.74 -14.74 -13.10
N PHE A 142 -17.31 -13.48 -13.24
CA PHE A 142 -18.18 -12.31 -13.32
C PHE A 142 -19.16 -12.36 -14.50
N GLY A 143 -18.90 -13.12 -15.58
CA GLY A 143 -19.51 -12.88 -16.88
C GLY A 143 -18.92 -11.61 -17.49
N THR A 144 -19.75 -10.63 -17.83
CA THR A 144 -19.29 -9.27 -18.18
C THR A 144 -19.26 -8.42 -16.92
N LEU A 145 -18.14 -7.79 -16.62
CA LEU A 145 -18.04 -6.82 -15.53
C LEU A 145 -18.68 -5.50 -15.97
N VAL A 146 -19.70 -5.04 -15.25
CA VAL A 146 -20.50 -3.86 -15.62
C VAL A 146 -20.13 -2.60 -14.85
N GLY A 147 -19.39 -2.73 -13.76
CA GLY A 147 -18.90 -1.59 -12.98
C GLY A 147 -18.17 -2.01 -11.71
N VAL A 148 -17.45 -1.05 -11.14
CA VAL A 148 -16.80 -1.17 -9.83
C VAL A 148 -17.20 0.01 -8.97
N ASP A 149 -17.63 -0.24 -7.73
CA ASP A 149 -17.92 0.79 -6.75
C ASP A 149 -16.94 0.72 -5.59
N ILE A 150 -16.31 1.85 -5.25
CA ILE A 150 -15.43 2.02 -4.11
C ILE A 150 -16.10 3.00 -3.14
N ARG A 151 -16.33 2.56 -1.90
CA ARG A 151 -16.95 3.36 -0.85
C ARG A 151 -16.09 3.38 0.40
N GLN A 152 -15.79 4.58 0.91
CA GLN A 152 -14.98 4.76 2.09
C GLN A 152 -15.56 5.85 2.98
N HIS A 153 -15.60 5.60 4.28
CA HIS A 153 -15.95 6.61 5.29
C HIS A 153 -15.12 6.39 6.54
N PHE A 154 -14.60 7.48 7.09
CA PHE A 154 -13.84 7.47 8.34
C PHE A 154 -14.50 8.43 9.32
N ALA A 155 -14.99 7.91 10.46
CA ALA A 155 -15.62 8.76 11.48
C ALA A 155 -14.65 9.85 11.98
N VAL A 156 -13.36 9.52 12.07
CA VAL A 156 -12.28 10.44 12.43
C VAL A 156 -11.08 10.21 11.52
N TRP A 157 -10.49 11.30 11.01
CA TRP A 157 -9.26 11.25 10.24
C TRP A 157 -8.19 12.19 10.83
N PRO A 158 -6.91 11.78 11.03
CA PRO A 158 -6.44 10.39 10.97
C PRO A 158 -7.12 9.49 12.00
N ARG A 159 -7.13 8.16 11.72
CA ARG A 159 -7.75 7.18 12.64
C ARG A 159 -6.98 7.14 13.98
N PRO A 160 -7.63 6.83 15.12
CA PRO A 160 -7.00 6.88 16.44
C PRO A 160 -5.66 6.12 16.54
N TRP A 161 -5.54 4.96 15.91
CA TRP A 161 -4.31 4.17 15.91
C TRP A 161 -3.17 4.79 15.05
N GLN A 162 -3.46 5.80 14.23
CA GLN A 162 -2.51 6.57 13.42
C GLN A 162 -2.13 7.91 14.05
N ALA A 163 -2.57 8.21 15.27
CA ALA A 163 -2.43 9.54 15.90
C ALA A 163 -0.97 10.04 16.00
N GLN A 164 0.01 9.13 15.99
CA GLN A 164 1.43 9.50 15.97
C GLN A 164 1.90 10.02 14.61
N ALA A 165 1.25 9.61 13.51
CA ALA A 165 1.56 10.04 12.14
C ALA A 165 0.79 11.33 11.81
N LYS A 166 1.17 12.44 12.44
CA LYS A 166 0.48 13.76 12.31
C LYS A 166 0.43 14.26 10.87
N TRP A 167 1.39 13.89 10.04
CA TRP A 167 1.44 14.22 8.63
C TRP A 167 0.22 13.72 7.84
N LEU A 168 -0.44 12.66 8.31
CA LEU A 168 -1.67 12.13 7.68
C LEU A 168 -2.83 13.13 7.67
N ALA A 169 -2.85 14.13 8.55
CA ALA A 169 -3.82 15.20 8.55
C ALA A 169 -3.49 16.33 7.54
N LEU A 170 -2.28 16.35 6.98
CA LEU A 170 -1.79 17.45 6.16
C LEU A 170 -2.11 17.22 4.68
N ARG A 171 -2.57 18.27 3.99
CA ARG A 171 -2.85 18.27 2.56
C ARG A 171 -1.61 17.93 1.71
N GLN A 172 -0.42 18.34 2.17
CA GLN A 172 0.80 18.22 1.41
C GLN A 172 1.19 16.77 1.12
N GLU A 173 1.01 15.85 2.08
CA GLU A 173 1.45 14.46 1.94
C GLU A 173 0.50 13.41 2.54
N GLY A 174 -0.51 13.86 3.28
CA GLY A 174 -1.50 13.00 3.94
C GLY A 174 -2.80 12.89 3.17
N GLY A 175 -3.87 12.59 3.91
CA GLY A 175 -5.23 12.40 3.43
C GLY A 175 -5.60 10.95 3.19
N PHE A 176 -6.92 10.66 3.29
CA PHE A 176 -7.41 9.29 3.11
C PHE A 176 -7.40 8.85 1.63
N VAL A 177 -7.37 9.80 0.70
CA VAL A 177 -7.24 9.50 -0.73
C VAL A 177 -5.87 8.87 -1.01
N ARG A 178 -4.77 9.46 -0.52
CA ARG A 178 -3.43 8.87 -0.63
C ARG A 178 -3.27 7.63 0.23
N GLU A 179 -3.80 7.67 1.46
CA GLU A 179 -3.53 6.62 2.45
C GLU A 179 -4.37 5.37 2.23
N VAL A 180 -5.63 5.50 1.82
CA VAL A 180 -6.58 4.39 1.73
C VAL A 180 -7.06 4.13 0.32
N LEU A 181 -7.56 5.14 -0.41
CA LEU A 181 -8.10 4.94 -1.76
C LEU A 181 -7.04 4.36 -2.71
N SER A 182 -5.77 4.70 -2.53
CA SER A 182 -4.66 4.16 -3.32
C SER A 182 -4.61 2.63 -3.35
N HIS A 183 -4.94 1.95 -2.26
CA HIS A 183 -4.98 0.48 -2.22
C HIS A 183 -6.07 -0.10 -3.13
N PHE A 184 -7.22 0.57 -3.20
CA PHE A 184 -8.36 0.14 -4.00
C PHE A 184 -8.16 0.45 -5.48
N LEU A 185 -7.56 1.60 -5.81
CA LEU A 185 -7.18 1.91 -7.18
C LEU A 185 -6.08 0.95 -7.68
N TYR A 186 -5.14 0.55 -6.82
CA TYR A 186 -4.19 -0.52 -7.15
C TYR A 186 -4.90 -1.85 -7.42
N LEU A 187 -5.92 -2.23 -6.64
CA LEU A 187 -6.67 -3.46 -6.93
C LEU A 187 -7.37 -3.38 -8.30
N CYS A 188 -7.94 -2.22 -8.64
CA CYS A 188 -8.50 -2.00 -9.98
C CYS A 188 -7.43 -2.10 -11.07
N ASP A 189 -6.24 -1.49 -10.89
CA ASP A 189 -5.11 -1.58 -11.83
C ASP A 189 -4.64 -3.03 -12.01
N ARG A 190 -4.56 -3.79 -10.91
CA ARG A 190 -4.17 -5.20 -10.92
C ARG A 190 -5.15 -6.09 -11.70
N VAL A 191 -6.46 -5.83 -11.56
CA VAL A 191 -7.53 -6.66 -12.15
C VAL A 191 -7.86 -6.23 -13.58
N LEU A 192 -7.99 -4.93 -13.81
CA LEU A 192 -8.49 -4.36 -15.08
C LEU A 192 -7.38 -3.72 -15.93
N GLY A 193 -6.21 -3.47 -15.35
CA GLY A 193 -5.17 -2.66 -15.98
C GLY A 193 -5.35 -1.16 -15.72
N PRO A 194 -4.57 -0.31 -16.41
CA PRO A 194 -4.53 1.12 -16.19
C PRO A 194 -5.89 1.79 -16.36
N ALA A 195 -6.25 2.68 -15.40
CA ALA A 195 -7.47 3.47 -15.45
C ALA A 195 -7.19 4.89 -15.97
N THR A 196 -8.22 5.53 -16.51
CA THR A 196 -8.27 6.97 -16.81
C THR A 196 -9.24 7.66 -15.86
N LEU A 197 -8.92 8.89 -15.42
CA LEU A 197 -9.79 9.73 -14.61
C LEU A 197 -10.72 10.51 -15.54
N ASP A 198 -12.04 10.32 -15.37
CA ASP A 198 -13.06 10.99 -16.20
C ASP A 198 -13.58 12.26 -15.54
N SER A 199 -13.82 12.24 -14.21
CA SER A 199 -14.26 13.40 -13.42
C SER A 199 -13.97 13.20 -11.93
N PHE A 200 -13.88 14.31 -11.19
CA PHE A 200 -13.70 14.31 -9.75
C PHE A 200 -14.29 15.54 -9.08
N ASP A 201 -14.59 15.43 -7.79
CA ASP A 201 -14.91 16.55 -6.88
C ASP A 201 -14.26 16.25 -5.53
N VAL A 202 -13.46 17.21 -5.02
CA VAL A 202 -12.77 17.10 -3.73
C VAL A 202 -13.06 18.30 -2.86
N ARG A 203 -13.37 18.06 -1.60
CA ARG A 203 -13.64 19.10 -0.61
C ARG A 203 -12.63 19.08 0.51
N HIS A 204 -12.16 20.25 0.87
CA HIS A 204 -11.21 20.48 1.94
C HIS A 204 -11.87 21.30 3.06
N PRO A 205 -11.35 21.23 4.30
CA PRO A 205 -11.78 22.11 5.37
C PRO A 205 -11.35 23.57 5.11
N ALA A 206 -11.81 24.50 5.95
CA ALA A 206 -11.45 25.93 5.82
C ALA A 206 -9.94 26.18 6.02
N ASP A 207 -9.26 25.36 6.80
CA ASP A 207 -7.79 25.40 6.92
C ASP A 207 -7.15 24.77 5.69
N PRO A 208 -6.44 25.52 4.86
CA PRO A 208 -5.86 25.05 3.60
C PRO A 208 -4.68 24.07 3.79
N THR A 209 -4.16 23.94 5.02
CA THR A 209 -3.06 23.00 5.33
C THR A 209 -3.56 21.59 5.59
N LEU A 210 -4.85 21.42 5.84
CA LEU A 210 -5.45 20.14 6.16
C LEU A 210 -5.88 19.39 4.88
N CYS A 211 -5.84 18.07 4.98
CA CYS A 211 -6.22 17.16 3.90
C CYS A 211 -7.73 17.24 3.61
N GLU A 212 -8.16 16.52 2.61
CA GLU A 212 -9.54 16.44 2.15
C GLU A 212 -10.49 15.86 3.20
N THR A 213 -11.77 16.30 3.15
CA THR A 213 -12.89 15.75 3.93
C THR A 213 -13.82 14.90 3.09
N HIS A 214 -13.89 15.15 1.78
CA HIS A 214 -14.70 14.40 0.82
C HIS A 214 -13.94 14.28 -0.48
N ALA A 215 -14.06 13.14 -1.15
CA ALA A 215 -13.60 12.92 -2.50
C ALA A 215 -14.58 12.02 -3.24
N SER A 216 -14.99 12.43 -4.44
CA SER A 216 -15.69 11.56 -5.38
C SER A 216 -14.98 11.58 -6.72
N ALA A 217 -14.94 10.44 -7.39
CA ALA A 217 -14.33 10.34 -8.71
C ALA A 217 -15.06 9.30 -9.58
N ARG A 218 -14.96 9.52 -10.89
CA ARG A 218 -15.31 8.52 -11.90
C ARG A 218 -14.07 8.23 -12.72
N LEU A 219 -13.81 6.94 -12.91
CA LEU A 219 -12.68 6.47 -13.71
C LEU A 219 -13.20 5.37 -14.66
N THR A 220 -12.40 5.08 -15.67
CA THR A 220 -12.66 3.98 -16.60
C THR A 220 -11.39 3.14 -16.76
N ALA A 221 -11.49 1.81 -16.60
CA ALA A 221 -10.40 0.86 -16.84
C ALA A 221 -10.92 -0.29 -17.71
N ALA A 222 -10.25 -0.62 -18.81
CA ALA A 222 -10.69 -1.65 -19.78
C ALA A 222 -12.15 -1.49 -20.23
N GLY A 223 -12.66 -0.27 -20.32
CA GLY A 223 -14.07 0.03 -20.64
C GLY A 223 -15.05 -0.18 -19.49
N VAL A 224 -14.58 -0.55 -18.29
CA VAL A 224 -15.40 -0.74 -17.08
C VAL A 224 -15.42 0.57 -16.29
N PRO A 225 -16.62 1.14 -15.99
CA PRO A 225 -16.72 2.32 -15.14
C PRO A 225 -16.39 2.00 -13.68
N ILE A 226 -15.64 2.89 -13.02
CA ILE A 226 -15.29 2.82 -11.62
C ILE A 226 -15.82 4.06 -10.92
N SER A 227 -16.63 3.89 -9.89
CA SER A 227 -17.18 4.98 -9.08
C SER A 227 -16.50 5.01 -7.71
N VAL A 228 -16.08 6.20 -7.27
CA VAL A 228 -15.47 6.43 -5.96
C VAL A 228 -16.32 7.40 -5.14
N ALA A 229 -16.59 7.04 -3.90
CA ALA A 229 -17.19 7.91 -2.89
C ALA A 229 -16.46 7.72 -1.56
N SER A 230 -15.70 8.75 -1.15
CA SER A 230 -14.88 8.72 0.04
C SER A 230 -15.13 9.96 0.90
N SER A 231 -15.18 9.81 2.22
CA SER A 231 -15.41 10.92 3.14
C SER A 231 -14.82 10.68 4.52
N SER A 232 -14.67 11.77 5.28
CA SER A 232 -14.32 11.72 6.70
C SER A 232 -15.18 12.69 7.52
N GLY A 233 -15.33 12.39 8.82
CA GLY A 233 -16.18 13.14 9.75
C GLY A 233 -17.59 12.58 9.83
N GLY A 234 -18.26 12.82 10.94
CA GLY A 234 -19.59 12.30 11.23
C GLY A 234 -19.59 11.17 12.25
N VAL A 235 -20.76 10.73 12.65
CA VAL A 235 -20.95 9.66 13.65
C VAL A 235 -21.27 8.36 12.92
N GLY A 236 -20.49 7.32 13.19
CA GLY A 236 -20.70 5.99 12.60
C GLY A 236 -19.43 5.15 12.63
N PRO A 237 -19.49 3.89 12.22
CA PRO A 237 -18.31 3.06 12.04
C PRO A 237 -17.53 3.49 10.79
N ASP A 238 -16.23 3.20 10.78
CA ASP A 238 -15.46 3.28 9.55
C ASP A 238 -16.05 2.31 8.50
N LEU A 239 -16.04 2.72 7.24
CA LEU A 239 -16.45 1.91 6.09
C LEU A 239 -15.30 1.87 5.09
N VAL A 240 -14.91 0.68 4.66
CA VAL A 240 -14.05 0.45 3.51
C VAL A 240 -14.62 -0.71 2.71
N GLU A 241 -15.04 -0.44 1.48
CA GLU A 241 -15.70 -1.41 0.61
C GLU A 241 -15.30 -1.19 -0.84
N ILE A 242 -15.11 -2.29 -1.58
CA ILE A 242 -15.06 -2.31 -3.03
C ILE A 242 -15.93 -3.44 -3.55
N THR A 243 -16.80 -3.13 -4.52
CA THR A 243 -17.70 -4.10 -5.15
C THR A 243 -17.45 -4.15 -6.64
N PHE A 244 -17.25 -5.34 -7.17
CA PHE A 244 -17.14 -5.64 -8.59
C PHE A 244 -18.46 -6.25 -9.06
N TRP A 245 -19.19 -5.53 -9.91
CA TRP A 245 -20.52 -5.92 -10.41
C TRP A 245 -20.43 -6.68 -11.71
N GLY A 246 -20.74 -7.96 -11.69
CA GLY A 246 -20.76 -8.81 -12.88
C GLY A 246 -22.17 -9.20 -13.32
N THR A 247 -22.34 -9.63 -14.57
CA THR A 247 -23.62 -10.08 -15.10
C THR A 247 -24.02 -11.48 -14.65
N ARG A 248 -23.08 -12.29 -14.14
CA ARG A 248 -23.34 -13.62 -13.59
C ARG A 248 -23.14 -13.69 -12.09
N LYS A 249 -22.02 -13.19 -11.63
CA LYS A 249 -21.67 -13.14 -10.22
C LYS A 249 -21.03 -11.80 -9.90
N SER A 250 -21.29 -11.27 -8.72
CA SER A 250 -20.65 -10.07 -8.20
C SER A 250 -19.88 -10.43 -6.94
N HIS A 251 -18.76 -9.75 -6.73
CA HIS A 251 -17.92 -9.91 -5.56
C HIS A 251 -17.68 -8.57 -4.87
N ARG A 252 -17.59 -8.59 -3.55
CA ARG A 252 -17.17 -7.41 -2.80
C ARG A 252 -16.14 -7.76 -1.71
N ILE A 253 -15.33 -6.78 -1.39
CA ILE A 253 -14.42 -6.82 -0.24
C ILE A 253 -14.89 -5.75 0.72
N THR A 254 -15.09 -6.13 1.98
CA THR A 254 -15.37 -5.22 3.10
C THR A 254 -14.30 -5.36 4.18
N ASP A 255 -14.09 -4.31 4.98
CA ASP A 255 -13.14 -4.33 6.10
C ASP A 255 -11.73 -4.84 5.74
N TRP A 256 -11.26 -4.54 4.51
CA TRP A 256 -9.96 -4.89 3.94
C TRP A 256 -9.77 -6.36 3.52
N TYR A 257 -10.44 -7.31 4.15
CA TYR A 257 -10.17 -8.74 3.94
C TYR A 257 -11.40 -9.62 3.85
N ARG A 258 -12.57 -9.14 4.26
CA ARG A 258 -13.80 -9.93 4.16
C ARG A 258 -14.27 -9.95 2.72
N THR A 259 -14.42 -11.16 2.18
CA THR A 259 -14.90 -11.38 0.82
C THR A 259 -16.31 -11.93 0.85
N GLU A 260 -17.16 -11.42 -0.02
CA GLU A 260 -18.54 -11.85 -0.18
C GLU A 260 -18.87 -11.92 -1.66
N GLU A 261 -19.78 -12.81 -2.03
CA GLU A 261 -20.26 -12.99 -3.40
C GLU A 261 -21.77 -13.10 -3.48
N THR A 262 -22.34 -12.83 -4.67
CA THR A 262 -23.75 -13.02 -4.95
C THR A 262 -23.98 -13.38 -6.43
N GLU A 263 -25.00 -14.22 -6.67
CA GLU A 263 -25.53 -14.56 -8.00
C GLU A 263 -26.97 -14.01 -8.18
N GLY A 264 -27.29 -12.87 -7.50
CA GLY A 264 -28.58 -12.20 -7.58
C GLY A 264 -29.44 -12.35 -6.32
N GLY A 265 -28.93 -13.05 -5.28
CA GLY A 265 -29.52 -13.16 -3.96
C GLY A 265 -28.83 -12.28 -2.90
N PRO A 266 -28.99 -12.61 -1.61
CA PRO A 266 -28.18 -12.00 -0.55
C PRO A 266 -26.70 -12.25 -0.75
N TRP A 267 -25.87 -11.34 -0.21
CA TRP A 267 -24.41 -11.55 -0.14
C TRP A 267 -24.10 -12.75 0.75
N VAL A 268 -23.19 -13.61 0.28
CA VAL A 268 -22.68 -14.79 1.00
C VAL A 268 -21.22 -14.55 1.29
N GLU A 269 -20.83 -14.66 2.55
CA GLU A 269 -19.43 -14.52 2.94
C GLU A 269 -18.60 -15.71 2.48
N THR A 270 -17.49 -15.43 1.81
CA THR A 270 -16.52 -16.40 1.29
C THR A 270 -15.12 -16.21 1.91
N THR A 271 -15.04 -15.41 2.95
CA THR A 271 -13.78 -15.11 3.65
C THR A 271 -13.16 -16.43 4.18
N PRO A 272 -11.92 -16.74 3.81
CA PRO A 272 -11.25 -17.91 4.38
C PRO A 272 -11.10 -17.78 5.89
N VAL A 273 -11.26 -18.88 6.60
CA VAL A 273 -11.03 -18.91 8.05
C VAL A 273 -9.52 -18.90 8.31
N VAL A 274 -9.02 -17.85 8.91
CA VAL A 274 -7.63 -17.73 9.37
C VAL A 274 -7.62 -17.19 10.81
N GLU A 275 -6.62 -17.58 11.58
CA GLU A 275 -6.49 -17.19 12.99
C GLU A 275 -6.26 -15.67 13.13
N ASP A 276 -5.41 -15.10 12.30
CA ASP A 276 -5.08 -13.65 12.25
C ASP A 276 -4.84 -13.21 10.81
N PHE A 277 -5.79 -12.44 10.25
CA PHE A 277 -5.70 -11.91 8.88
C PHE A 277 -4.51 -10.99 8.65
N ARG A 278 -4.10 -10.22 9.67
CA ARG A 278 -2.95 -9.30 9.55
C ARG A 278 -1.65 -10.07 9.46
N ARG A 279 -1.50 -11.08 10.31
CA ARG A 279 -0.34 -11.97 10.30
C ARG A 279 -0.28 -12.78 9.01
N ASP A 280 -1.40 -13.39 8.58
CA ASP A 280 -1.47 -14.13 7.31
C ASP A 280 -1.07 -13.23 6.12
N GLY A 281 -1.64 -12.02 6.02
CA GLY A 281 -1.30 -11.06 4.98
C GLY A 281 0.17 -10.66 4.98
N ALA A 282 0.75 -10.42 6.15
CA ALA A 282 2.16 -10.06 6.29
C ALA A 282 3.09 -11.22 5.88
N PHE A 283 2.79 -12.44 6.32
CA PHE A 283 3.60 -13.61 5.95
C PHE A 283 3.49 -13.94 4.45
N ARG A 284 2.31 -13.80 3.86
CA ARG A 284 2.13 -13.91 2.41
C ARG A 284 2.99 -12.87 1.67
N GLN A 285 2.99 -11.62 2.14
CA GLN A 285 3.83 -10.56 1.58
C GLN A 285 5.31 -10.91 1.68
N LEU A 286 5.79 -11.32 2.86
CA LEU A 286 7.19 -11.69 3.06
C LEU A 286 7.61 -12.85 2.15
N ASN A 287 6.75 -13.86 1.94
CA ASN A 287 7.01 -14.93 0.98
C ASN A 287 7.11 -14.40 -0.46
N GLN A 288 6.27 -13.44 -0.85
CA GLN A 288 6.35 -12.80 -2.17
C GLN A 288 7.64 -11.95 -2.32
N ILE A 289 8.10 -11.31 -1.23
CA ILE A 289 9.39 -10.58 -1.22
C ILE A 289 10.56 -11.55 -1.42
N VAL A 290 10.52 -12.72 -0.78
CA VAL A 290 11.53 -13.78 -1.04
C VAL A 290 11.52 -14.16 -2.52
N ALA A 291 10.35 -14.41 -3.10
CA ALA A 291 10.23 -14.74 -4.52
C ALA A 291 10.78 -13.60 -5.41
N MET A 292 10.48 -12.35 -5.09
CA MET A 292 11.00 -11.17 -5.80
C MET A 292 12.53 -11.11 -5.77
N ILE A 293 13.15 -11.28 -4.60
CA ILE A 293 14.61 -11.24 -4.44
C ILE A 293 15.26 -12.39 -5.22
N GLU A 294 14.63 -13.55 -5.24
CA GLU A 294 15.11 -14.74 -5.96
C GLU A 294 14.81 -14.71 -7.47
N GLY A 295 14.20 -13.64 -8.00
CA GLY A 295 13.82 -13.52 -9.41
C GLY A 295 12.72 -14.50 -9.84
N LYS A 296 11.92 -15.00 -8.89
CA LYS A 296 10.79 -15.90 -9.12
C LYS A 296 9.49 -15.11 -9.38
N PRO A 297 8.47 -15.71 -10.02
CA PRO A 297 7.17 -15.08 -10.16
C PRO A 297 6.58 -14.66 -8.82
N HIS A 298 6.08 -13.43 -8.74
CA HIS A 298 5.43 -12.84 -7.56
C HIS A 298 4.30 -11.90 -7.97
N THR A 299 3.47 -11.50 -7.00
CA THR A 299 2.30 -10.63 -7.22
C THR A 299 2.48 -9.22 -6.66
N LEU A 300 3.66 -8.91 -6.10
CA LEU A 300 3.91 -7.58 -5.56
C LEU A 300 3.91 -6.53 -6.68
N PRO A 301 3.27 -5.36 -6.48
CA PRO A 301 3.31 -4.26 -7.44
C PRO A 301 4.70 -3.64 -7.52
N ASP A 302 5.12 -3.40 -8.74
CA ASP A 302 6.35 -2.67 -9.03
C ASP A 302 6.17 -1.15 -8.91
N PHE A 303 7.25 -0.39 -9.04
CA PHE A 303 7.22 1.07 -9.02
C PHE A 303 6.38 1.66 -10.17
N ARG A 304 6.30 0.96 -11.31
CA ARG A 304 5.48 1.38 -12.44
C ARG A 304 3.99 1.32 -12.11
N ALA A 305 3.53 0.23 -11.49
CA ALA A 305 2.15 0.09 -11.03
C ALA A 305 1.82 1.14 -9.95
N ALA A 306 2.76 1.36 -9.01
CA ALA A 306 2.60 2.36 -7.96
C ALA A 306 2.53 3.79 -8.52
N LEU A 307 3.33 4.10 -9.54
CA LEU A 307 3.31 5.39 -10.23
C LEU A 307 1.95 5.65 -10.90
N ARG A 308 1.39 4.66 -11.62
CA ARG A 308 0.04 4.80 -12.22
C ARG A 308 -1.01 5.14 -11.19
N VAL A 309 -0.97 4.47 -10.03
CA VAL A 309 -1.89 4.77 -8.91
C VAL A 309 -1.66 6.18 -8.38
N GLN A 310 -0.41 6.58 -8.16
CA GLN A 310 -0.09 7.92 -7.69
C GLN A 310 -0.56 9.00 -8.67
N GLU A 311 -0.37 8.82 -9.97
CA GLU A 311 -0.83 9.77 -10.99
C GLU A 311 -2.35 9.99 -10.92
N LEU A 312 -3.14 8.91 -10.71
CA LEU A 312 -4.58 9.03 -10.50
C LEU A 312 -4.93 9.73 -9.20
N ILE A 313 -4.26 9.39 -8.10
CA ILE A 313 -4.48 10.01 -6.78
C ILE A 313 -4.20 11.51 -6.82
N GLU A 314 -3.05 11.92 -7.37
CA GLU A 314 -2.68 13.34 -7.43
C GLU A 314 -3.58 14.11 -8.42
N ALA A 315 -4.05 13.48 -9.50
CA ALA A 315 -5.04 14.06 -10.39
C ALA A 315 -6.42 14.23 -9.74
N ILE A 316 -6.83 13.35 -8.84
CA ILE A 316 -8.06 13.49 -8.05
C ILE A 316 -7.91 14.63 -7.03
N LEU A 317 -6.72 14.83 -6.46
CA LEU A 317 -6.45 15.85 -5.42
C LEU A 317 -6.11 17.24 -5.97
N ALA A 318 -5.90 17.38 -7.30
CA ALA A 318 -5.58 18.66 -7.97
C ALA A 318 -6.77 19.61 -7.95
#